data_e98a9258cb9000227617f0e5b2691fac
#
_entry.id   e98a9258cb9000227617f0e5b2691fac
#
_cell.length_a   1.000
_cell.length_b   1.000
_cell.length_c   1.000
_cell.angle_alpha   90.00
_cell.angle_beta   90.00
_cell.angle_gamma   90.00
#
_symmetry.space_group_name_H-M   'P 1'
#
loop_
_entity.id
_entity.type
_entity.pdbx_description
1 polymer ?
#
loop_
_entity_poly.entity_id
_entity_poly.type
_entity_poly.pdbx_seq_one_letter_code
_entity_poly.pdbx_strand_id
1 'polypeptide(L)'
;MKFPHNCYIFTLIIATCANLKAEKSPKGFEKVDQEITISTLEAQMKYDVQSFSVKPNSKVKVIFKNPDSLPHNLIFCTPGKKKGGDKGEEVIDAVLKLGDKGVKMNWEPKGHPRILASSGMVQPGKETVIYFKVPKVEGNYPYICTFPGHYQLMNGMMGVTKKANPVTNLTYKLYHGKWSKMPDFSEFKAVKSGTLAAGLFD
;
A
#
# COMPACT_ATOMS: atom_id res chain seq x y z
N MET A 1 54.69 -20.61 -38.79
CA MET A 1 53.80 -20.52 -37.61
C MET A 1 52.70 -19.52 -37.91
N LYS A 2 51.47 -19.99 -38.11
CA LYS A 2 50.28 -19.13 -38.35
C LYS A 2 49.49 -19.05 -37.09
N PHE A 3 49.27 -17.84 -36.57
CA PHE A 3 48.40 -17.60 -35.44
C PHE A 3 46.96 -17.46 -35.92
N PRO A 4 45.94 -18.07 -35.23
CA PRO A 4 44.55 -17.92 -35.61
C PRO A 4 44.01 -16.59 -35.06
N HIS A 5 43.27 -15.86 -35.90
CA HIS A 5 42.54 -14.66 -35.54
C HIS A 5 41.30 -15.05 -34.74
N ASN A 6 41.26 -14.68 -33.46
CA ASN A 6 40.05 -14.78 -32.65
C ASN A 6 39.10 -13.67 -33.05
N CYS A 7 37.99 -14.03 -33.65
CA CYS A 7 36.88 -13.16 -33.96
C CYS A 7 35.97 -13.09 -32.70
N TYR A 8 36.03 -11.98 -31.96
CA TYR A 8 35.12 -11.73 -30.86
C TYR A 8 33.80 -11.22 -31.43
N ILE A 9 32.76 -12.05 -31.37
CA ILE A 9 31.38 -11.65 -31.68
C ILE A 9 30.84 -10.87 -30.46
N PHE A 10 30.77 -9.54 -30.61
CA PHE A 10 30.08 -8.70 -29.65
C PHE A 10 28.58 -8.88 -29.84
N THR A 11 27.94 -9.66 -28.98
CA THR A 11 26.47 -9.75 -28.92
C THR A 11 25.92 -8.47 -28.30
N LEU A 12 25.39 -7.59 -29.13
CA LEU A 12 24.69 -6.40 -28.70
C LEU A 12 23.33 -6.81 -28.04
N ILE A 13 23.26 -6.82 -26.72
CA ILE A 13 22.01 -7.00 -26.01
C ILE A 13 21.22 -5.69 -26.12
N ILE A 14 20.27 -5.65 -27.04
CA ILE A 14 19.31 -4.58 -27.14
C ILE A 14 18.32 -4.79 -25.97
N ALA A 15 18.50 -4.06 -24.89
CA ALA A 15 17.50 -3.96 -23.82
C ALA A 15 16.25 -3.27 -24.40
N THR A 16 15.25 -4.05 -24.74
CA THR A 16 13.93 -3.51 -25.08
C THR A 16 13.34 -2.90 -23.81
N CYS A 17 13.45 -1.57 -23.68
CA CYS A 17 12.61 -0.84 -22.72
C CYS A 17 11.15 -1.12 -23.09
N ALA A 18 10.50 -1.99 -22.34
CA ALA A 18 9.07 -2.15 -22.41
C ALA A 18 8.46 -0.78 -22.05
N ASN A 19 7.90 -0.11 -23.06
CA ASN A 19 7.07 1.07 -22.84
C ASN A 19 5.87 0.63 -21.99
N LEU A 20 5.97 0.81 -20.67
CA LEU A 20 4.79 0.81 -19.80
C LEU A 20 3.89 1.94 -20.31
N LYS A 21 2.85 1.59 -21.03
CA LYS A 21 1.77 2.53 -21.33
C LYS A 21 1.26 3.01 -19.98
N ALA A 22 1.54 4.28 -19.66
CA ALA A 22 0.95 4.94 -18.50
C ALA A 22 -0.56 4.77 -18.60
N GLU A 23 -1.15 4.02 -17.69
CA GLU A 23 -2.59 3.78 -17.65
C GLU A 23 -3.26 5.14 -17.48
N LYS A 24 -4.14 5.48 -18.42
CA LYS A 24 -4.78 6.80 -18.47
C LYS A 24 -5.66 6.95 -17.23
N SER A 25 -5.44 8.02 -16.46
CA SER A 25 -6.23 8.30 -15.27
C SER A 25 -7.73 8.40 -15.61
N PRO A 26 -8.63 7.93 -14.74
CA PRO A 26 -10.06 8.06 -14.94
C PRO A 26 -10.48 9.54 -15.07
N LYS A 27 -11.59 9.77 -15.78
CA LYS A 27 -12.18 11.12 -15.91
C LYS A 27 -12.37 11.75 -14.53
N GLY A 28 -11.87 12.96 -14.37
CA GLY A 28 -11.92 13.69 -13.11
C GLY A 28 -10.74 13.46 -12.18
N PHE A 29 -9.80 12.56 -12.55
CA PHE A 29 -8.56 12.31 -11.82
C PHE A 29 -7.30 12.62 -12.65
N GLU A 30 -7.42 13.50 -13.63
CA GLU A 30 -6.29 13.98 -14.45
C GLU A 30 -5.24 14.68 -13.58
N LYS A 31 -5.70 15.26 -12.46
CA LYS A 31 -4.87 15.79 -11.38
C LYS A 31 -5.37 15.24 -10.06
N VAL A 32 -4.46 14.65 -9.29
CA VAL A 32 -4.71 14.17 -7.93
C VAL A 32 -4.02 15.09 -6.91
N ASP A 33 -4.59 15.16 -5.71
CA ASP A 33 -4.06 15.98 -4.62
C ASP A 33 -2.98 15.22 -3.84
N GLN A 34 -3.06 13.88 -3.82
CA GLN A 34 -2.10 13.02 -3.15
C GLN A 34 -1.96 11.68 -3.87
N GLU A 35 -0.72 11.20 -3.97
CA GLU A 35 -0.39 9.86 -4.45
C GLU A 35 0.31 9.09 -3.33
N ILE A 36 -0.08 7.83 -3.12
CA ILE A 36 0.43 6.96 -2.07
C ILE A 36 0.71 5.59 -2.69
N THR A 37 1.87 5.03 -2.39
CA THR A 37 2.15 3.63 -2.70
C THR A 37 1.99 2.82 -1.42
N ILE A 38 1.24 1.72 -1.50
CA ILE A 38 1.08 0.74 -0.43
C ILE A 38 1.48 -0.62 -1.00
N SER A 39 2.41 -1.30 -0.33
CA SER A 39 2.87 -2.64 -0.71
C SER A 39 2.53 -3.66 0.37
N THR A 40 2.36 -4.90 -0.05
CA THR A 40 2.38 -6.01 0.91
C THR A 40 3.81 -6.27 1.37
N LEU A 41 3.98 -6.72 2.61
CA LEU A 41 5.26 -7.21 3.12
C LEU A 41 5.30 -8.73 2.95
N GLU A 42 6.31 -9.23 2.25
CA GLU A 42 6.48 -10.66 1.98
C GLU A 42 6.43 -11.51 3.25
N ALA A 43 5.60 -12.55 3.24
CA ALA A 43 5.41 -13.53 4.32
C ALA A 43 5.02 -12.92 5.69
N GLN A 44 4.46 -11.69 5.74
CA GLN A 44 4.11 -11.04 7.01
C GLN A 44 2.60 -10.77 7.17
N MET A 45 1.79 -10.96 6.14
CA MET A 45 0.37 -10.60 6.14
C MET A 45 0.14 -9.16 6.66
N LYS A 46 0.94 -8.20 6.14
CA LYS A 46 0.89 -6.79 6.52
C LYS A 46 1.09 -5.89 5.31
N TYR A 47 0.58 -4.68 5.41
CA TYR A 47 0.97 -3.58 4.53
C TYR A 47 2.22 -2.88 5.08
N ASP A 48 3.06 -2.34 4.21
CA ASP A 48 4.23 -1.53 4.56
C ASP A 48 3.81 -0.16 5.15
N VAL A 49 2.73 0.41 4.64
CA VAL A 49 2.09 1.60 5.19
C VAL A 49 0.93 1.14 6.08
N GLN A 50 1.00 1.41 7.38
CA GLN A 50 -0.05 1.06 8.33
C GLN A 50 -0.96 2.23 8.68
N SER A 51 -0.49 3.45 8.45
CA SER A 51 -1.30 4.65 8.61
C SER A 51 -0.81 5.78 7.72
N PHE A 52 -1.72 6.62 7.27
CA PHE A 52 -1.44 7.87 6.56
C PHE A 52 -2.62 8.82 6.69
N SER A 53 -2.39 10.10 6.37
CA SER A 53 -3.43 11.13 6.45
C SER A 53 -3.68 11.78 5.09
N VAL A 54 -4.94 12.12 4.86
CA VAL A 54 -5.41 12.82 3.66
C VAL A 54 -6.35 13.96 4.05
N LYS A 55 -6.46 14.97 3.19
CA LYS A 55 -7.43 16.07 3.40
C LYS A 55 -8.84 15.64 2.99
N PRO A 56 -9.89 16.11 3.69
CA PRO A 56 -11.27 15.96 3.24
C PRO A 56 -11.46 16.48 1.81
N ASN A 57 -12.30 15.79 1.03
CA ASN A 57 -12.62 16.10 -0.37
C ASN A 57 -11.46 16.02 -1.36
N SER A 58 -10.25 15.63 -0.94
CA SER A 58 -9.11 15.45 -1.86
C SER A 58 -9.33 14.27 -2.82
N LYS A 59 -8.67 14.33 -3.96
CA LYS A 59 -8.56 13.24 -4.92
C LYS A 59 -7.28 12.47 -4.64
N VAL A 60 -7.41 11.20 -4.38
CA VAL A 60 -6.28 10.32 -4.02
C VAL A 60 -6.08 9.26 -5.09
N LYS A 61 -4.83 9.03 -5.43
CA LYS A 61 -4.36 7.89 -6.21
C LYS A 61 -3.57 6.98 -5.27
N VAL A 62 -3.95 5.72 -5.20
CA VAL A 62 -3.21 4.70 -4.45
C VAL A 62 -2.66 3.68 -5.44
N ILE A 63 -1.35 3.48 -5.43
CA ILE A 63 -0.68 2.40 -6.14
C ILE A 63 -0.55 1.25 -5.16
N PHE A 64 -1.27 0.16 -5.40
CA PHE A 64 -1.20 -1.03 -4.55
C PHE A 64 -0.34 -2.10 -5.23
N LYS A 65 0.74 -2.51 -4.55
CA LYS A 65 1.70 -3.51 -5.02
C LYS A 65 1.63 -4.77 -4.18
N ASN A 66 1.64 -5.91 -4.86
CA ASN A 66 1.67 -7.21 -4.18
C ASN A 66 2.95 -7.99 -4.53
N PRO A 67 4.09 -7.73 -3.88
CA PRO A 67 5.29 -8.56 -4.02
C PRO A 67 5.20 -9.92 -3.31
N ASP A 68 4.20 -10.14 -2.44
CA ASP A 68 4.03 -11.39 -1.71
C ASP A 68 3.65 -12.56 -2.64
N SER A 69 3.80 -13.78 -2.14
CA SER A 69 3.47 -15.04 -2.81
C SER A 69 1.97 -15.39 -2.80
N LEU A 70 1.16 -14.70 -2.00
CA LEU A 70 -0.28 -14.88 -1.90
C LEU A 70 -1.05 -13.74 -2.55
N PRO A 71 -2.30 -13.99 -3.01
CA PRO A 71 -3.18 -12.92 -3.47
C PRO A 71 -3.62 -12.02 -2.31
N HIS A 72 -3.64 -10.72 -2.54
CA HIS A 72 -4.10 -9.73 -1.57
C HIS A 72 -4.99 -8.68 -2.23
N ASN A 73 -5.83 -8.04 -1.43
CA ASN A 73 -6.54 -6.83 -1.85
C ASN A 73 -6.36 -5.71 -0.83
N LEU A 74 -6.78 -4.51 -1.24
CA LEU A 74 -6.76 -3.32 -0.43
C LEU A 74 -8.13 -2.66 -0.53
N ILE A 75 -8.93 -2.77 0.52
CA ILE A 75 -10.29 -2.23 0.59
C ILE A 75 -10.33 -1.12 1.61
N PHE A 76 -10.58 0.11 1.17
CA PHE A 76 -10.82 1.27 2.03
C PHE A 76 -12.26 1.26 2.51
N CYS A 77 -12.47 1.40 3.81
CA CYS A 77 -13.78 1.41 4.44
C CYS A 77 -14.11 2.80 5.00
N THR A 78 -15.38 3.18 4.96
CA THR A 78 -15.86 4.32 5.75
C THR A 78 -15.86 3.96 7.23
N PRO A 79 -15.81 4.95 8.17
CA PRO A 79 -15.85 4.69 9.60
C PRO A 79 -17.10 3.90 10.00
N GLY A 80 -16.94 2.92 10.88
CA GLY A 80 -18.05 2.16 11.46
C GLY A 80 -18.58 2.78 12.73
N LYS A 81 -19.56 2.10 13.32
CA LYS A 81 -20.22 2.55 14.56
C LYS A 81 -19.40 2.23 15.82
N LYS A 82 -18.41 1.37 15.72
CA LYS A 82 -17.59 0.94 16.85
C LYS A 82 -16.69 2.09 17.31
N LYS A 83 -16.90 2.54 18.53
CA LYS A 83 -16.05 3.55 19.17
C LYS A 83 -14.69 2.93 19.48
N GLY A 84 -13.61 3.58 19.02
CA GLY A 84 -12.24 3.18 19.32
C GLY A 84 -11.82 1.88 18.61
N GLY A 85 -11.12 1.99 17.49
CA GLY A 85 -10.47 0.87 16.85
C GLY A 85 -11.30 0.06 15.86
N ASP A 86 -12.24 0.71 15.14
CA ASP A 86 -12.92 0.09 14.00
C ASP A 86 -11.86 -0.31 12.93
N LYS A 87 -11.80 -1.60 12.64
CA LYS A 87 -10.92 -2.20 11.64
C LYS A 87 -11.69 -2.74 10.43
N GLY A 88 -12.88 -2.22 10.16
CA GLY A 88 -13.72 -2.68 9.06
C GLY A 88 -14.49 -3.98 9.34
N GLU A 89 -14.76 -4.31 10.60
CA GLU A 89 -15.38 -5.57 11.02
C GLU A 89 -16.69 -5.85 10.29
N GLU A 90 -17.54 -4.85 10.06
CA GLU A 90 -18.81 -5.05 9.33
C GLU A 90 -18.59 -5.52 7.88
N VAL A 91 -17.50 -5.07 7.24
CA VAL A 91 -17.12 -5.54 5.89
C VAL A 91 -16.62 -6.98 5.97
N ILE A 92 -15.83 -7.32 6.99
CA ILE A 92 -15.36 -8.69 7.21
C ILE A 92 -16.53 -9.63 7.48
N ASP A 93 -17.49 -9.24 8.31
CA ASP A 93 -18.70 -10.03 8.56
C ASP A 93 -19.48 -10.30 7.26
N ALA A 94 -19.54 -9.31 6.37
CA ALA A 94 -20.16 -9.50 5.07
C ALA A 94 -19.35 -10.45 4.18
N VAL A 95 -18.01 -10.39 4.23
CA VAL A 95 -17.13 -11.33 3.51
C VAL A 95 -17.32 -12.75 4.01
N LEU A 96 -17.36 -12.95 5.33
CA LEU A 96 -17.56 -14.29 5.93
C LEU A 96 -18.92 -14.91 5.53
N LYS A 97 -19.94 -14.09 5.36
CA LYS A 97 -21.27 -14.52 4.88
C LYS A 97 -21.30 -14.92 3.40
N LEU A 98 -20.26 -14.62 2.62
CA LEU A 98 -20.19 -15.08 1.23
C LEU A 98 -20.03 -16.60 1.13
N GLY A 99 -19.41 -17.24 2.14
CA GLY A 99 -19.15 -18.67 2.14
C GLY A 99 -18.48 -19.13 0.83
N ASP A 100 -19.02 -20.17 0.19
CA ASP A 100 -18.49 -20.73 -1.07
C ASP A 100 -18.50 -19.73 -2.24
N LYS A 101 -19.34 -18.69 -2.17
CA LYS A 101 -19.36 -17.62 -3.20
C LYS A 101 -18.16 -16.71 -3.10
N GLY A 102 -17.44 -16.70 -1.97
CA GLY A 102 -16.31 -15.82 -1.73
C GLY A 102 -15.25 -15.90 -2.81
N VAL A 103 -14.88 -17.12 -3.24
CA VAL A 103 -13.89 -17.32 -4.32
C VAL A 103 -14.32 -16.60 -5.61
N LYS A 104 -15.57 -16.81 -6.06
CA LYS A 104 -16.11 -16.19 -7.28
C LYS A 104 -16.22 -14.66 -7.16
N MET A 105 -16.39 -14.16 -5.97
CA MET A 105 -16.50 -12.71 -5.67
C MET A 105 -15.16 -12.08 -5.29
N ASN A 106 -14.04 -12.82 -5.40
CA ASN A 106 -12.71 -12.34 -4.98
C ASN A 106 -12.71 -11.82 -3.54
N TRP A 107 -13.49 -12.45 -2.67
CA TRP A 107 -13.64 -12.09 -1.25
C TRP A 107 -13.99 -10.61 -1.02
N GLU A 108 -14.69 -10.01 -2.00
CA GLU A 108 -15.18 -8.63 -1.93
C GLU A 108 -16.71 -8.61 -1.89
N PRO A 109 -17.34 -8.11 -0.81
CA PRO A 109 -18.79 -7.97 -0.72
C PRO A 109 -19.22 -6.73 -1.51
N LYS A 110 -19.26 -6.87 -2.85
CA LYS A 110 -19.58 -5.77 -3.78
C LYS A 110 -20.89 -5.08 -3.39
N GLY A 111 -20.88 -3.75 -3.43
CA GLY A 111 -22.03 -2.93 -3.05
C GLY A 111 -22.24 -2.74 -1.55
N HIS A 112 -21.33 -3.26 -0.71
CA HIS A 112 -21.40 -3.01 0.72
C HIS A 112 -21.23 -1.50 1.02
N PRO A 113 -22.16 -0.87 1.79
CA PRO A 113 -22.21 0.60 1.94
C PRO A 113 -20.98 1.21 2.60
N ARG A 114 -20.20 0.40 3.30
CA ARG A 114 -18.96 0.86 3.94
C ARG A 114 -17.72 0.75 3.04
N ILE A 115 -17.80 0.15 1.87
CA ILE A 115 -16.67 0.13 0.94
C ILE A 115 -16.59 1.47 0.22
N LEU A 116 -15.52 2.21 0.48
CA LEU A 116 -15.21 3.48 -0.19
C LEU A 116 -14.49 3.25 -1.52
N ALA A 117 -13.50 2.38 -1.52
CA ALA A 117 -12.71 2.02 -2.70
C ALA A 117 -12.06 0.64 -2.52
N SER A 118 -11.78 -0.03 -3.62
CA SER A 118 -11.18 -1.37 -3.63
C SER A 118 -10.18 -1.53 -4.76
N SER A 119 -9.12 -2.27 -4.51
CA SER A 119 -8.15 -2.69 -5.53
C SER A 119 -8.67 -3.86 -6.38
N GLY A 120 -9.72 -4.55 -5.93
CA GLY A 120 -9.93 -5.94 -6.30
C GLY A 120 -8.79 -6.84 -5.82
N MET A 121 -8.84 -8.14 -6.16
CA MET A 121 -7.78 -9.09 -5.78
C MET A 121 -6.56 -8.94 -6.69
N VAL A 122 -5.41 -8.65 -6.11
CA VAL A 122 -4.12 -8.47 -6.81
C VAL A 122 -3.28 -9.73 -6.62
N GLN A 123 -2.89 -10.34 -7.74
CA GLN A 123 -2.11 -11.57 -7.75
C GLN A 123 -0.64 -11.31 -7.37
N PRO A 124 0.11 -12.32 -6.95
CA PRO A 124 1.56 -12.24 -6.68
C PRO A 124 2.34 -11.54 -7.79
N GLY A 125 3.23 -10.63 -7.41
CA GLY A 125 4.08 -9.87 -8.33
C GLY A 125 3.34 -8.83 -9.20
N LYS A 126 2.05 -8.58 -8.94
CA LYS A 126 1.24 -7.59 -9.68
C LYS A 126 0.99 -6.34 -8.87
N GLU A 127 0.57 -5.30 -9.58
CA GLU A 127 0.13 -4.04 -8.97
C GLU A 127 -1.15 -3.55 -9.65
N THR A 128 -1.84 -2.66 -8.98
CA THR A 128 -3.03 -1.97 -9.50
C THR A 128 -3.10 -0.55 -8.96
N VAL A 129 -3.93 0.28 -9.57
CA VAL A 129 -4.12 1.66 -9.17
C VAL A 129 -5.58 1.89 -8.79
N ILE A 130 -5.79 2.52 -7.64
CA ILE A 130 -7.10 2.89 -7.11
C ILE A 130 -7.19 4.41 -7.12
N TYR A 131 -8.30 4.94 -7.64
CA TYR A 131 -8.62 6.35 -7.60
C TYR A 131 -9.90 6.55 -6.84
N PHE A 132 -9.91 7.46 -5.87
CA PHE A 132 -11.14 7.83 -5.17
C PHE A 132 -11.10 9.25 -4.63
N LYS A 133 -12.29 9.81 -4.43
CA LYS A 133 -12.45 11.09 -3.74
C LYS A 133 -12.67 10.81 -2.26
N VAL A 134 -11.85 11.44 -1.42
CA VAL A 134 -11.93 11.34 0.04
C VAL A 134 -13.26 11.96 0.52
N PRO A 135 -14.00 11.30 1.42
CA PRO A 135 -15.18 11.89 2.03
C PRO A 135 -14.88 13.21 2.75
N LYS A 136 -15.89 14.08 2.86
CA LYS A 136 -15.76 15.36 3.58
C LYS A 136 -15.68 15.22 5.10
N VAL A 137 -16.12 14.10 5.63
CA VAL A 137 -16.20 13.84 7.08
C VAL A 137 -14.83 13.44 7.61
N GLU A 138 -14.32 14.19 8.58
CA GLU A 138 -13.07 13.84 9.27
C GLU A 138 -13.26 12.59 10.11
N GLY A 139 -12.20 11.78 10.24
CA GLY A 139 -12.23 10.56 11.03
C GLY A 139 -11.25 9.51 10.52
N ASN A 140 -11.33 8.34 11.12
CA ASN A 140 -10.49 7.19 10.84
C ASN A 140 -11.21 6.24 9.88
N TYR A 141 -10.59 6.02 8.74
CA TYR A 141 -11.06 5.19 7.63
C TYR A 141 -10.16 3.96 7.53
N PRO A 142 -10.59 2.81 8.05
CA PRO A 142 -9.75 1.61 7.99
C PRO A 142 -9.59 1.12 6.56
N TYR A 143 -8.45 0.49 6.27
CA TYR A 143 -8.27 -0.31 5.07
C TYR A 143 -7.78 -1.71 5.43
N ILE A 144 -8.25 -2.70 4.70
CA ILE A 144 -8.12 -4.11 5.06
C ILE A 144 -7.85 -4.98 3.84
N CYS A 145 -7.21 -6.14 4.09
CA CYS A 145 -7.24 -7.26 3.18
C CYS A 145 -8.39 -8.19 3.58
N THR A 146 -9.25 -8.55 2.63
CA THR A 146 -10.39 -9.44 2.87
C THR A 146 -10.16 -10.88 2.45
N PHE A 147 -8.95 -11.22 1.96
CA PHE A 147 -8.59 -12.62 1.73
C PHE A 147 -8.71 -13.41 3.05
N PRO A 148 -9.27 -14.63 3.03
CA PRO A 148 -9.53 -15.40 4.25
C PRO A 148 -8.33 -15.52 5.18
N GLY A 149 -8.54 -15.22 6.46
CA GLY A 149 -7.50 -15.26 7.50
C GLY A 149 -6.58 -14.05 7.58
N HIS A 150 -6.58 -13.13 6.59
CA HIS A 150 -5.60 -12.03 6.55
C HIS A 150 -6.02 -10.80 7.35
N TYR A 151 -7.31 -10.48 7.42
CA TYR A 151 -7.82 -9.20 7.93
C TYR A 151 -7.41 -8.87 9.38
N GLN A 152 -7.14 -9.87 10.20
CA GLN A 152 -6.76 -9.66 11.60
C GLN A 152 -5.39 -8.95 11.71
N LEU A 153 -4.46 -9.29 10.83
CA LEU A 153 -3.09 -8.78 10.81
C LEU A 153 -2.90 -7.73 9.69
N MET A 154 -3.58 -7.92 8.55
CA MET A 154 -3.39 -7.12 7.35
C MET A 154 -4.44 -6.02 7.25
N ASN A 155 -4.22 -4.97 8.01
CA ASN A 155 -5.07 -3.78 8.08
C ASN A 155 -4.23 -2.53 8.29
N GLY A 156 -4.86 -1.36 8.08
CA GLY A 156 -4.25 -0.07 8.32
C GLY A 156 -5.32 1.02 8.43
N MET A 157 -4.88 2.28 8.58
CA MET A 157 -5.76 3.40 8.88
C MET A 157 -5.45 4.61 8.01
N MET A 158 -6.44 5.12 7.28
CA MET A 158 -6.40 6.40 6.62
C MET A 158 -7.10 7.43 7.50
N GLY A 159 -6.35 8.40 8.02
CA GLY A 159 -6.89 9.54 8.75
C GLY A 159 -7.37 10.61 7.77
N VAL A 160 -8.66 10.95 7.81
CA VAL A 160 -9.19 12.11 7.08
C VAL A 160 -9.22 13.30 8.01
N THR A 161 -8.37 14.31 7.76
CA THR A 161 -8.22 15.47 8.63
C THR A 161 -7.87 16.74 7.87
N LYS A 162 -8.39 17.87 8.33
CA LYS A 162 -8.03 19.21 7.84
C LYS A 162 -6.69 19.68 8.40
N LYS A 163 -6.23 19.11 9.51
CA LYS A 163 -4.95 19.45 10.09
C LYS A 163 -3.85 19.04 9.11
N ALA A 164 -2.99 19.97 8.74
CA ALA A 164 -1.80 19.64 7.97
C ALA A 164 -0.94 18.71 8.85
N ASN A 165 -0.57 17.56 8.31
CA ASN A 165 0.46 16.75 8.97
C ASN A 165 1.79 17.50 8.77
N PRO A 166 2.41 18.04 9.81
CA PRO A 166 3.60 18.88 9.65
C PRO A 166 4.80 18.10 9.11
N VAL A 167 4.76 16.78 9.17
CA VAL A 167 5.81 15.89 8.68
C VAL A 167 5.20 14.83 7.78
N THR A 168 5.50 14.88 6.49
CA THR A 168 5.16 13.83 5.52
C THR A 168 6.44 13.16 5.05
N ASN A 169 6.39 11.86 4.79
CA ASN A 169 7.52 11.08 4.28
C ASN A 169 8.76 11.09 5.19
N LEU A 170 8.55 11.06 6.51
CA LEU A 170 9.66 10.95 7.44
C LEU A 170 10.37 9.60 7.26
N THR A 171 11.62 9.63 6.82
CA THR A 171 12.46 8.44 6.79
C THR A 171 13.19 8.29 8.12
N TYR A 172 13.25 7.06 8.61
CA TYR A 172 14.00 6.75 9.82
C TYR A 172 15.00 5.61 9.58
N LYS A 173 16.07 5.63 10.36
CA LYS A 173 17.01 4.54 10.51
C LYS A 173 17.15 4.23 11.99
N LEU A 174 16.95 2.97 12.38
CA LEU A 174 17.12 2.50 13.75
C LEU A 174 18.51 1.87 13.90
N TYR A 175 19.21 2.27 14.93
CA TYR A 175 20.52 1.74 15.28
C TYR A 175 20.48 1.24 16.73
N HIS A 176 21.07 0.09 17.00
CA HIS A 176 21.24 -0.41 18.36
C HIS A 176 22.65 -0.10 18.84
N GLY A 177 22.77 0.46 20.04
CA GLY A 177 24.04 0.76 20.67
C GLY A 177 23.89 1.47 22.01
N LYS A 178 25.00 1.60 22.71
CA LYS A 178 25.11 2.44 23.92
C LYS A 178 26.10 3.55 23.60
N TRP A 179 25.64 4.79 23.54
CA TRP A 179 26.47 5.93 23.21
C TRP A 179 26.42 6.96 24.31
N SER A 180 27.58 7.47 24.71
CA SER A 180 27.71 8.57 25.70
C SER A 180 27.56 9.96 25.03
N LYS A 181 27.67 10.00 23.70
CA LYS A 181 27.46 11.17 22.85
C LYS A 181 26.86 10.74 21.51
N MET A 182 26.31 11.66 20.75
CA MET A 182 25.78 11.39 19.40
C MET A 182 26.89 10.80 18.52
N PRO A 183 26.75 9.57 18.01
CA PRO A 183 27.73 8.98 17.10
C PRO A 183 27.58 9.52 15.68
N ASP A 184 28.58 9.30 14.85
CA ASP A 184 28.43 9.43 13.40
C ASP A 184 27.73 8.17 12.87
N PHE A 185 26.45 8.29 12.56
CA PHE A 185 25.63 7.17 12.08
C PHE A 185 26.00 6.70 10.68
N SER A 186 26.86 7.41 9.94
CA SER A 186 27.34 6.98 8.63
C SER A 186 28.20 5.73 8.70
N GLU A 187 28.87 5.51 9.84
CA GLU A 187 29.74 4.36 10.10
C GLU A 187 28.99 3.10 10.57
N PHE A 188 27.67 3.22 10.83
CA PHE A 188 26.88 2.12 11.39
C PHE A 188 25.87 1.57 10.37
N LYS A 189 25.71 0.25 10.40
CA LYS A 189 24.62 -0.41 9.64
C LYS A 189 23.31 -0.26 10.42
N ALA A 190 22.30 0.33 9.80
CA ALA A 190 20.97 0.40 10.39
C ALA A 190 20.39 -1.02 10.60
N VAL A 191 19.82 -1.26 11.78
CA VAL A 191 19.11 -2.52 12.10
C VAL A 191 17.75 -2.54 11.41
N LYS A 192 17.13 -1.38 11.29
CA LYS A 192 15.85 -1.18 10.60
C LYS A 192 15.83 0.21 9.97
N SER A 193 15.21 0.30 8.82
CA SER A 193 14.89 1.59 8.18
C SER A 193 13.49 1.54 7.60
N GLY A 194 12.88 2.69 7.42
CA GLY A 194 11.55 2.78 6.84
C GLY A 194 11.14 4.23 6.60
N THR A 195 9.95 4.39 6.07
CA THR A 195 9.30 5.69 5.86
C THR A 195 8.00 5.70 6.64
N LEU A 196 7.81 6.71 7.46
CA LEU A 196 6.55 6.97 8.15
C LEU A 196 5.74 7.92 7.27
N ALA A 197 4.76 7.40 6.56
CA ALA A 197 3.95 8.18 5.62
C ALA A 197 3.15 9.30 6.28
N ALA A 198 2.86 9.19 7.57
CA ALA A 198 2.01 10.12 8.33
C ALA A 198 2.72 10.88 9.45
N GLY A 199 4.02 10.67 9.66
CA GLY A 199 4.77 11.37 10.72
C GLY A 199 4.28 11.09 12.15
N LEU A 200 3.60 9.97 12.36
CA LEU A 200 3.13 9.57 13.69
C LEU A 200 4.22 8.73 14.36
N PHE A 201 4.77 9.27 15.43
CA PHE A 201 5.46 8.49 16.45
C PHE A 201 4.42 8.20 17.54
N ASP A 202 4.08 6.93 17.73
CA ASP A 202 3.40 6.43 18.92
C ASP A 202 4.42 5.98 19.94
#